data_ed37a3d567da79f0b2659ba7489080f1
#
_entry.id   ed37a3d567da79f0b2659ba7489080f1
#
_cell.length_a   1.000
_cell.length_b   1.000
_cell.length_c   1.000
_cell.angle_alpha   90.00
_cell.angle_beta   90.00
_cell.angle_gamma   90.00
#
_symmetry.space_group_name_H-M   'P 1'
#
loop_
_entity.id
_entity.type
_entity.pdbx_description
1 polymer ?
#
loop_
_entity_poly.entity_id
_entity_poly.type
_entity_poly.pdbx_seq_one_letter_code
_entity_poly.pdbx_strand_id
1 'polypeptide(L)'
;MRDIKKFLQRLRPVQLIVLFYFIAVIVSVILLSLPFVIKPSVKWTFIDALFTSVSAVSVTGLSVVSIPDTFTTSGIIILALVLQLGGLGIMALGTFVWMITGRKIGLQRRRLIMADHNQGNLSGLVELMRSILILIISIEIVGALLLGTRFLLYFPTWEEAYFHGFFAAVSATTNGGFDLTGQSLIPYQKDYIVQIIHMLLIILGAIGFPVLMEVKQYLSKKKHQLFRFSLFTKLTTTTFFALVIVGTIVIFLLERNQFLVGKSWHETIFYTLFQSVTTRSGGLATMDIRDLSQPTLLFMSVLMFIGASPSSVGGGIRTTTFAVNILSLYAFAKGSRTVRVFKRQLHEEDILKASVVMTMGILLCVTALFVLSMTENATFMSLIVEVCSAFGTTGLSTGITSELTTVGKLVLIVLMFIGRVGILTFILASGGREQPPRYKYPKERIIIG
;
A
#
# COMPACT_ATOMS: atom_id res chain seq x y z
N MET A 1 5.85 -33.76 8.92
CA MET A 1 6.18 -32.57 9.75
C MET A 1 7.68 -32.29 9.88
N ARG A 2 8.55 -33.27 10.11
CA ARG A 2 10.03 -33.07 10.20
C ARG A 2 10.65 -32.52 8.90
N ASP A 3 10.21 -32.97 7.74
CA ASP A 3 10.77 -32.53 6.45
C ASP A 3 10.35 -31.13 6.05
N ILE A 4 9.10 -30.72 6.32
CA ILE A 4 8.63 -29.35 6.14
C ILE A 4 9.43 -28.38 7.04
N LYS A 5 9.70 -28.77 8.29
CA LYS A 5 10.51 -27.96 9.21
C LYS A 5 11.95 -27.79 8.74
N LYS A 6 12.56 -28.89 8.19
CA LYS A 6 13.90 -28.84 7.59
C LYS A 6 13.92 -27.97 6.31
N PHE A 7 12.88 -28.05 5.47
CA PHE A 7 12.75 -27.20 4.27
C PHE A 7 12.66 -25.72 4.64
N LEU A 8 11.77 -25.35 5.58
CA LEU A 8 11.62 -23.97 6.03
C LEU A 8 12.90 -23.40 6.68
N GLN A 9 13.70 -24.26 7.35
CA GLN A 9 14.98 -23.84 7.93
C GLN A 9 16.07 -23.55 6.88
N ARG A 10 15.96 -24.08 5.67
CA ARG A 10 16.89 -23.85 4.56
C ARG A 10 16.61 -22.57 3.78
N LEU A 11 15.37 -22.06 3.86
CA LEU A 11 14.95 -20.85 3.17
C LEU A 11 15.54 -19.61 3.85
N ARG A 12 15.86 -18.60 3.04
CA ARG A 12 16.29 -17.27 3.53
C ARG A 12 15.09 -16.52 4.13
N PRO A 13 15.29 -15.55 5.02
CA PRO A 13 14.22 -14.71 5.55
C PRO A 13 13.33 -14.12 4.45
N VAL A 14 13.93 -13.61 3.39
CA VAL A 14 13.23 -12.98 2.25
C VAL A 14 12.34 -14.00 1.50
N GLN A 15 12.84 -15.22 1.26
CA GLN A 15 12.07 -16.30 0.62
C GLN A 15 10.89 -16.75 1.49
N LEU A 16 11.07 -16.74 2.81
CA LEU A 16 10.00 -17.06 3.74
C LEU A 16 8.90 -15.99 3.74
N ILE A 17 9.25 -14.71 3.60
CA ILE A 17 8.26 -13.63 3.46
C ILE A 17 7.39 -13.86 2.22
N VAL A 18 8.03 -14.08 1.05
CA VAL A 18 7.29 -14.37 -0.21
C VAL A 18 6.39 -15.60 -0.06
N LEU A 19 6.91 -16.67 0.54
CA LEU A 19 6.14 -17.91 0.78
C LEU A 19 4.93 -17.66 1.69
N PHE A 20 5.09 -16.89 2.75
CA PHE A 20 3.97 -16.59 3.67
C PHE A 20 2.91 -15.72 3.00
N TYR A 21 3.29 -14.74 2.16
CA TYR A 21 2.33 -13.98 1.37
C TYR A 21 1.58 -14.88 0.38
N PHE A 22 2.27 -15.81 -0.27
CA PHE A 22 1.64 -16.78 -1.16
C PHE A 22 0.66 -17.72 -0.41
N ILE A 23 1.04 -18.20 0.77
CA ILE A 23 0.15 -19.00 1.63
C ILE A 23 -1.08 -18.18 2.06
N ALA A 24 -0.90 -16.90 2.42
CA ALA A 24 -2.02 -16.02 2.78
C ALA A 24 -2.99 -15.84 1.63
N VAL A 25 -2.50 -15.68 0.39
CA VAL A 25 -3.36 -15.64 -0.80
C VAL A 25 -4.16 -16.93 -0.95
N ILE A 26 -3.51 -18.10 -0.84
CA ILE A 26 -4.21 -19.39 -0.94
C ILE A 26 -5.30 -19.53 0.13
N VAL A 27 -4.97 -19.20 1.39
CA VAL A 27 -5.93 -19.23 2.48
C VAL A 27 -7.09 -18.27 2.23
N SER A 28 -6.81 -17.06 1.72
CA SER A 28 -7.83 -16.08 1.40
C SER A 28 -8.74 -16.52 0.25
N VAL A 29 -8.19 -17.17 -0.79
CA VAL A 29 -8.99 -17.77 -1.87
C VAL A 29 -9.96 -18.79 -1.31
N ILE A 30 -9.48 -19.68 -0.43
CA ILE A 30 -10.33 -20.72 0.20
C ILE A 30 -11.42 -20.05 1.05
N LEU A 31 -11.06 -19.08 1.91
CA LEU A 31 -12.01 -18.41 2.79
C LEU A 31 -13.07 -17.62 2.02
N LEU A 32 -12.69 -16.88 0.96
CA LEU A 32 -13.62 -16.08 0.15
C LEU A 32 -14.45 -16.95 -0.83
N SER A 33 -14.10 -18.22 -1.02
CA SER A 33 -14.86 -19.17 -1.85
C SER A 33 -15.81 -20.08 -1.07
N LEU A 34 -15.94 -19.88 0.25
CA LEU A 34 -16.87 -20.68 1.05
C LEU A 34 -18.33 -20.37 0.68
N PRO A 35 -19.23 -21.37 0.64
CA PRO A 35 -20.61 -21.18 0.13
C PRO A 35 -21.43 -20.13 0.89
N PHE A 36 -21.20 -19.94 2.18
CA PHE A 36 -21.91 -18.95 3.01
C PHE A 36 -21.35 -17.52 2.89
N VAL A 37 -20.23 -17.35 2.21
CA VAL A 37 -19.54 -16.06 2.00
C VAL A 37 -20.10 -15.30 0.80
N ILE A 38 -20.56 -16.04 -0.22
CA ILE A 38 -21.01 -15.52 -1.49
C ILE A 38 -22.52 -15.60 -1.55
N LYS A 39 -23.18 -14.60 -2.14
CA LYS A 39 -24.62 -14.61 -2.38
C LYS A 39 -24.99 -15.68 -3.42
N PRO A 40 -26.06 -16.46 -3.23
CA PRO A 40 -26.40 -17.60 -4.11
C PRO A 40 -26.63 -17.24 -5.59
N SER A 41 -26.97 -15.96 -5.88
CA SER A 41 -27.27 -15.50 -7.22
C SER A 41 -26.03 -15.11 -8.05
N VAL A 42 -24.84 -15.12 -7.46
CA VAL A 42 -23.61 -14.58 -8.09
C VAL A 42 -22.81 -15.72 -8.72
N LYS A 43 -22.42 -15.52 -9.98
CA LYS A 43 -21.44 -16.37 -10.66
C LYS A 43 -20.05 -16.02 -10.16
N TRP A 44 -19.45 -16.87 -9.33
CA TRP A 44 -18.13 -16.70 -8.75
C TRP A 44 -17.14 -17.65 -9.39
N THR A 45 -16.20 -17.12 -10.17
CA THR A 45 -15.19 -17.93 -10.85
C THR A 45 -13.90 -18.01 -10.02
N PHE A 46 -13.06 -19.00 -10.30
CA PHE A 46 -11.76 -19.13 -9.62
C PHE A 46 -10.87 -17.89 -9.84
N ILE A 47 -10.91 -17.29 -11.04
CA ILE A 47 -10.10 -16.10 -11.33
C ILE A 47 -10.59 -14.88 -10.55
N ASP A 48 -11.91 -14.74 -10.33
CA ASP A 48 -12.47 -13.65 -9.51
C ASP A 48 -12.09 -13.83 -8.04
N ALA A 49 -12.14 -15.08 -7.53
CA ALA A 49 -11.69 -15.43 -6.20
C ALA A 49 -10.20 -15.11 -6.01
N LEU A 50 -9.36 -15.50 -6.96
CA LEU A 50 -7.92 -15.26 -6.92
C LEU A 50 -7.62 -13.76 -6.99
N PHE A 51 -8.25 -13.02 -7.91
CA PHE A 51 -8.05 -11.58 -8.07
C PHE A 51 -8.45 -10.82 -6.80
N THR A 52 -9.65 -11.06 -6.29
CA THR A 52 -10.15 -10.40 -5.08
C THR A 52 -9.30 -10.75 -3.86
N SER A 53 -8.88 -12.01 -3.73
CA SER A 53 -8.00 -12.45 -2.63
C SER A 53 -6.63 -11.79 -2.70
N VAL A 54 -6.00 -11.71 -3.89
CA VAL A 54 -4.71 -11.03 -4.06
C VAL A 54 -4.88 -9.54 -3.81
N SER A 55 -5.92 -8.91 -4.33
CA SER A 55 -6.22 -7.49 -4.10
C SER A 55 -6.40 -7.19 -2.61
N ALA A 56 -7.11 -8.05 -1.87
CA ALA A 56 -7.31 -7.88 -0.42
C ALA A 56 -6.02 -8.13 0.38
N VAL A 57 -5.25 -9.19 0.09
CA VAL A 57 -3.99 -9.50 0.79
C VAL A 57 -2.89 -8.50 0.45
N SER A 58 -2.85 -8.01 -0.80
CA SER A 58 -1.92 -6.94 -1.21
C SER A 58 -2.39 -5.55 -0.78
N VAL A 59 -3.63 -5.46 -0.27
CA VAL A 59 -4.26 -4.20 0.15
C VAL A 59 -4.29 -3.19 -1.01
N THR A 60 -4.74 -3.66 -2.16
CA THR A 60 -4.76 -2.85 -3.39
C THR A 60 -6.12 -2.16 -3.58
N GLY A 61 -7.23 -2.90 -3.42
CA GLY A 61 -8.57 -2.34 -3.61
C GLY A 61 -9.12 -2.43 -5.03
N LEU A 62 -8.36 -2.90 -6.01
CA LEU A 62 -8.92 -3.22 -7.33
C LEU A 62 -9.90 -4.39 -7.19
N SER A 63 -11.07 -4.25 -7.77
CA SER A 63 -12.11 -5.28 -7.71
C SER A 63 -12.67 -5.60 -9.10
N VAL A 64 -12.86 -6.88 -9.36
CA VAL A 64 -13.52 -7.39 -10.57
C VAL A 64 -15.01 -7.60 -10.35
N VAL A 65 -15.48 -7.45 -9.12
CA VAL A 65 -16.88 -7.62 -8.71
C VAL A 65 -17.30 -6.51 -7.75
N SER A 66 -18.59 -6.21 -7.71
CA SER A 66 -19.15 -5.32 -6.68
C SER A 66 -19.18 -6.06 -5.34
N ILE A 67 -18.55 -5.50 -4.32
CA ILE A 67 -18.46 -6.12 -2.98
C ILE A 67 -19.84 -6.28 -2.35
N PRO A 68 -20.69 -5.22 -2.29
CA PRO A 68 -22.03 -5.33 -1.68
C PRO A 68 -22.95 -6.31 -2.42
N ASP A 69 -22.79 -6.46 -3.75
CA ASP A 69 -23.65 -7.34 -4.54
C ASP A 69 -23.19 -8.80 -4.49
N THR A 70 -21.91 -9.05 -4.24
CA THR A 70 -21.28 -10.37 -4.28
C THR A 70 -21.28 -11.06 -2.93
N PHE A 71 -20.89 -10.32 -1.87
CA PHE A 71 -20.64 -10.92 -0.55
C PHE A 71 -21.83 -10.80 0.39
N THR A 72 -22.01 -11.82 1.21
CA THR A 72 -22.91 -11.80 2.37
C THR A 72 -22.28 -10.96 3.50
N THR A 73 -23.03 -10.62 4.55
CA THR A 73 -22.48 -9.96 5.74
C THR A 73 -21.30 -10.75 6.34
N SER A 74 -21.41 -12.08 6.39
CA SER A 74 -20.30 -12.95 6.82
C SER A 74 -19.11 -12.84 5.88
N GLY A 75 -19.34 -12.74 4.58
CA GLY A 75 -18.31 -12.55 3.56
C GLY A 75 -17.57 -11.22 3.72
N ILE A 76 -18.29 -10.15 4.03
CA ILE A 76 -17.70 -8.82 4.28
C ILE A 76 -16.81 -8.86 5.54
N ILE A 77 -17.23 -9.54 6.59
CA ILE A 77 -16.40 -9.72 7.80
C ILE A 77 -15.12 -10.51 7.48
N ILE A 78 -15.23 -11.59 6.71
CA ILE A 78 -14.05 -12.37 6.27
C ILE A 78 -13.14 -11.50 5.39
N LEU A 79 -13.69 -10.71 4.47
CA LEU A 79 -12.92 -9.78 3.65
C LEU A 79 -12.18 -8.74 4.52
N ALA A 80 -12.84 -8.18 5.55
CA ALA A 80 -12.20 -7.28 6.50
C ALA A 80 -11.03 -7.96 7.26
N LEU A 81 -11.18 -9.23 7.64
CA LEU A 81 -10.09 -10.01 8.25
C LEU A 81 -8.93 -10.25 7.28
N VAL A 82 -9.22 -10.52 6.00
CA VAL A 82 -8.19 -10.67 4.97
C VAL A 82 -7.45 -9.34 4.74
N LEU A 83 -8.17 -8.21 4.73
CA LEU A 83 -7.56 -6.87 4.67
C LEU A 83 -6.63 -6.61 5.85
N GLN A 84 -7.03 -7.00 7.05
CA GLN A 84 -6.18 -6.91 8.25
C GLN A 84 -4.90 -7.77 8.12
N LEU A 85 -5.02 -8.99 7.60
CA LEU A 85 -3.86 -9.84 7.30
C LEU A 85 -2.89 -9.18 6.33
N GLY A 86 -3.43 -8.56 5.29
CA GLY A 86 -2.65 -7.83 4.29
C GLY A 86 -2.02 -6.55 4.83
N GLY A 87 -2.82 -5.70 5.49
CA GLY A 87 -2.42 -4.36 5.94
C GLY A 87 -1.37 -4.38 7.05
N LEU A 88 -1.63 -5.12 8.11
CA LEU A 88 -0.68 -5.26 9.23
C LEU A 88 0.59 -6.03 8.84
N GLY A 89 0.54 -6.78 7.76
CA GLY A 89 1.59 -7.70 7.36
C GLY A 89 1.49 -9.04 8.09
N ILE A 90 1.73 -10.10 7.34
CA ILE A 90 1.57 -11.48 7.81
C ILE A 90 2.48 -11.78 9.01
N MET A 91 3.66 -11.15 9.06
CA MET A 91 4.61 -11.33 10.16
C MET A 91 4.16 -10.68 11.47
N ALA A 92 3.54 -9.49 11.39
CA ALA A 92 3.02 -8.80 12.57
C ALA A 92 1.86 -9.60 13.19
N LEU A 93 0.90 -10.05 12.38
CA LEU A 93 -0.20 -10.89 12.85
C LEU A 93 0.26 -12.26 13.33
N GLY A 94 1.19 -12.91 12.62
CA GLY A 94 1.81 -14.13 13.08
C GLY A 94 2.47 -13.97 14.46
N THR A 95 3.15 -12.83 14.68
CA THR A 95 3.74 -12.50 15.97
C THR A 95 2.67 -12.33 17.06
N PHE A 96 1.55 -11.68 16.72
CA PHE A 96 0.42 -11.47 17.63
C PHE A 96 -0.22 -12.80 18.08
N VAL A 97 -0.52 -13.70 17.15
CA VAL A 97 -1.05 -15.06 17.47
C VAL A 97 -0.09 -15.81 18.41
N TRP A 98 1.23 -15.68 18.19
CA TRP A 98 2.24 -16.29 19.05
C TRP A 98 2.31 -15.68 20.45
N MET A 99 2.08 -14.36 20.54
CA MET A 99 2.05 -13.66 21.84
C MET A 99 0.83 -14.11 22.67
N ILE A 100 -0.36 -14.22 22.04
CA ILE A 100 -1.58 -14.70 22.70
C ILE A 100 -1.41 -16.16 23.18
N THR A 101 -0.76 -16.99 22.37
CA THR A 101 -0.50 -18.40 22.74
C THR A 101 0.63 -18.58 23.75
N GLY A 102 1.24 -17.50 24.25
CA GLY A 102 2.28 -17.53 25.30
C GLY A 102 3.62 -18.14 24.86
N ARG A 103 3.83 -18.37 23.56
CA ARG A 103 5.04 -19.01 23.04
C ARG A 103 6.18 -18.00 22.85
N LYS A 104 7.41 -18.36 23.27
CA LYS A 104 8.60 -17.52 23.07
C LYS A 104 8.97 -17.41 21.59
N ILE A 105 9.19 -16.20 21.10
CA ILE A 105 9.59 -15.92 19.71
C ILE A 105 11.10 -16.11 19.57
N GLY A 106 11.51 -17.17 18.87
CA GLY A 106 12.93 -17.53 18.66
C GLY A 106 13.64 -16.56 17.68
N LEU A 107 14.98 -16.61 17.67
CA LEU A 107 15.86 -15.73 16.88
C LEU A 107 15.55 -15.72 15.38
N GLN A 108 15.26 -16.89 14.80
CA GLN A 108 14.94 -17.00 13.37
C GLN A 108 13.71 -16.17 12.97
N ARG A 109 12.68 -16.15 13.83
CA ARG A 109 11.45 -15.37 13.60
C ARG A 109 11.67 -13.88 13.80
N ARG A 110 12.49 -13.50 14.78
CA ARG A 110 12.88 -12.09 14.95
C ARG A 110 13.61 -11.56 13.71
N ARG A 111 14.45 -12.38 13.07
CA ARG A 111 15.09 -12.03 11.78
C ARG A 111 14.08 -11.84 10.64
N LEU A 112 13.00 -12.64 10.62
CA LEU A 112 11.92 -12.47 9.63
C LEU A 112 11.17 -11.15 9.83
N ILE A 113 10.78 -10.83 11.06
CA ILE A 113 10.11 -9.57 11.40
C ILE A 113 11.03 -8.38 11.07
N MET A 114 12.32 -8.50 11.37
CA MET A 114 13.33 -7.49 11.05
C MET A 114 13.41 -7.23 9.55
N ALA A 115 13.36 -8.29 8.73
CA ALA A 115 13.39 -8.17 7.27
C ALA A 115 12.08 -7.60 6.70
N ASP A 116 10.92 -8.02 7.20
CA ASP A 116 9.61 -7.56 6.75
C ASP A 116 9.40 -6.06 7.04
N HIS A 117 9.82 -5.61 8.22
CA HIS A 117 9.69 -4.21 8.64
C HIS A 117 10.95 -3.36 8.41
N ASN A 118 11.94 -3.88 7.70
CA ASN A 118 13.20 -3.20 7.37
C ASN A 118 13.89 -2.57 8.61
N GLN A 119 13.91 -3.30 9.73
CA GLN A 119 14.50 -2.85 11.00
C GLN A 119 15.95 -3.31 11.13
N GLY A 120 16.81 -2.46 11.69
CA GLY A 120 18.24 -2.76 11.86
C GLY A 120 18.61 -3.57 13.13
N ASN A 121 17.71 -3.68 14.12
CA ASN A 121 17.99 -4.28 15.42
C ASN A 121 16.99 -5.39 15.80
N LEU A 122 17.51 -6.46 16.42
CA LEU A 122 16.71 -7.58 16.92
C LEU A 122 16.12 -7.35 18.32
N SER A 123 16.65 -6.39 19.08
CA SER A 123 16.17 -6.08 20.44
C SER A 123 14.88 -5.25 20.39
N GLY A 124 13.93 -5.54 21.27
CA GLY A 124 12.66 -4.81 21.35
C GLY A 124 11.68 -5.04 20.22
N LEU A 125 12.00 -5.91 19.23
CA LEU A 125 11.21 -6.09 18.02
C LEU A 125 9.78 -6.61 18.28
N VAL A 126 9.63 -7.50 19.27
CA VAL A 126 8.34 -8.07 19.68
C VAL A 126 7.47 -6.99 20.35
N GLU A 127 8.07 -6.15 21.18
CA GLU A 127 7.39 -5.04 21.83
C GLU A 127 6.98 -3.96 20.81
N LEU A 128 7.84 -3.71 19.82
CA LEU A 128 7.53 -2.84 18.68
C LEU A 128 6.31 -3.36 17.93
N MET A 129 6.26 -4.67 17.58
CA MET A 129 5.12 -5.28 16.89
C MET A 129 3.84 -5.17 17.71
N ARG A 130 3.91 -5.46 19.00
CA ARG A 130 2.77 -5.29 19.91
C ARG A 130 2.27 -3.84 19.91
N SER A 131 3.19 -2.89 19.98
CA SER A 131 2.83 -1.47 20.02
C SER A 131 2.21 -0.99 18.71
N ILE A 132 2.69 -1.48 17.56
CA ILE A 132 2.10 -1.22 16.23
C ILE A 132 0.69 -1.78 16.15
N LEU A 133 0.47 -3.04 16.55
CA LEU A 133 -0.85 -3.67 16.54
C LEU A 133 -1.86 -2.92 17.39
N ILE A 134 -1.49 -2.60 18.64
CA ILE A 134 -2.36 -1.85 19.54
C ILE A 134 -2.68 -0.47 18.94
N LEU A 135 -1.70 0.20 18.36
CA LEU A 135 -1.88 1.52 17.75
C LEU A 135 -2.88 1.45 16.59
N ILE A 136 -2.70 0.50 15.65
CA ILE A 136 -3.57 0.38 14.47
C ILE A 136 -5.00 0.00 14.89
N ILE A 137 -5.16 -1.01 15.73
CA ILE A 137 -6.49 -1.40 16.23
C ILE A 137 -7.17 -0.22 16.95
N SER A 138 -6.41 0.57 17.71
CA SER A 138 -6.96 1.77 18.37
C SER A 138 -7.42 2.82 17.35
N ILE A 139 -6.64 3.06 16.28
CA ILE A 139 -7.00 3.97 15.19
C ILE A 139 -8.27 3.48 14.49
N GLU A 140 -8.36 2.18 14.21
CA GLU A 140 -9.53 1.57 13.56
C GLU A 140 -10.80 1.67 14.43
N ILE A 141 -10.70 1.38 15.72
CA ILE A 141 -11.84 1.51 16.64
C ILE A 141 -12.33 2.97 16.70
N VAL A 142 -11.42 3.92 16.84
CA VAL A 142 -11.77 5.34 16.84
C VAL A 142 -12.38 5.75 15.50
N GLY A 143 -11.77 5.34 14.38
CA GLY A 143 -12.28 5.58 13.04
C GLY A 143 -13.68 4.99 12.83
N ALA A 144 -13.89 3.73 13.26
CA ALA A 144 -15.19 3.05 13.17
C ALA A 144 -16.28 3.76 13.98
N LEU A 145 -15.95 4.22 15.17
CA LEU A 145 -16.90 4.98 16.01
C LEU A 145 -17.24 6.33 15.36
N LEU A 146 -16.25 7.07 14.87
CA LEU A 146 -16.47 8.38 14.23
C LEU A 146 -17.25 8.24 12.92
N LEU A 147 -16.90 7.28 12.06
CA LEU A 147 -17.62 7.03 10.82
C LEU A 147 -19.01 6.46 11.09
N GLY A 148 -19.16 5.52 12.02
CA GLY A 148 -20.44 4.94 12.38
C GLY A 148 -21.42 5.98 12.89
N THR A 149 -20.98 6.90 13.79
CA THR A 149 -21.82 8.01 14.24
C THR A 149 -22.19 8.95 13.11
N ARG A 150 -21.30 9.21 12.16
CA ARG A 150 -21.63 10.06 11.01
C ARG A 150 -22.59 9.37 10.05
N PHE A 151 -22.42 8.07 9.84
CA PHE A 151 -23.27 7.26 8.97
C PHE A 151 -24.70 7.06 9.49
N LEU A 152 -25.01 7.34 10.78
CA LEU A 152 -26.37 7.42 11.26
C LEU A 152 -27.24 8.44 10.51
N LEU A 153 -26.64 9.39 9.79
CA LEU A 153 -27.37 10.34 8.93
C LEU A 153 -27.77 9.74 7.58
N TYR A 154 -27.19 8.60 7.18
CA TYR A 154 -27.35 7.99 5.88
C TYR A 154 -28.03 6.63 5.91
N PHE A 155 -27.97 5.93 7.04
CA PHE A 155 -28.54 4.60 7.20
C PHE A 155 -29.70 4.60 8.19
N PRO A 156 -30.78 3.83 7.91
CA PRO A 156 -31.99 3.82 8.73
C PRO A 156 -31.79 3.19 10.12
N THR A 157 -30.82 2.24 10.24
CA THR A 157 -30.55 1.53 11.49
C THR A 157 -29.13 1.81 11.99
N TRP A 158 -28.98 1.84 13.32
CA TRP A 158 -27.66 2.03 13.93
C TRP A 158 -26.71 0.85 13.63
N GLU A 159 -27.27 -0.36 13.48
CA GLU A 159 -26.51 -1.57 13.17
C GLU A 159 -25.83 -1.47 11.80
N GLU A 160 -26.57 -1.05 10.77
CA GLU A 160 -26.03 -0.80 9.44
C GLU A 160 -24.99 0.32 9.44
N ALA A 161 -25.30 1.45 10.09
CA ALA A 161 -24.41 2.60 10.16
C ALA A 161 -23.04 2.22 10.78
N TYR A 162 -23.04 1.51 11.91
CA TYR A 162 -21.80 1.09 12.57
C TYR A 162 -21.09 -0.05 11.83
N PHE A 163 -21.83 -0.94 11.17
CA PHE A 163 -21.23 -1.97 10.32
C PHE A 163 -20.49 -1.36 9.13
N HIS A 164 -21.12 -0.41 8.43
CA HIS A 164 -20.48 0.35 7.36
C HIS A 164 -19.30 1.17 7.88
N GLY A 165 -19.44 1.81 9.05
CA GLY A 165 -18.37 2.56 9.70
C GLY A 165 -17.17 1.69 10.08
N PHE A 166 -17.41 0.48 10.59
CA PHE A 166 -16.37 -0.48 10.90
C PHE A 166 -15.61 -0.91 9.64
N PHE A 167 -16.31 -1.35 8.59
CA PHE A 167 -15.66 -1.78 7.35
C PHE A 167 -14.89 -0.62 6.69
N ALA A 168 -15.49 0.56 6.62
CA ALA A 168 -14.85 1.76 6.06
C ALA A 168 -13.58 2.14 6.84
N ALA A 169 -13.60 2.07 8.18
CA ALA A 169 -12.43 2.34 9.00
C ALA A 169 -11.31 1.30 8.77
N VAL A 170 -11.65 0.01 8.73
CA VAL A 170 -10.68 -1.05 8.41
C VAL A 170 -10.10 -0.85 7.02
N SER A 171 -10.95 -0.65 6.00
CA SER A 171 -10.52 -0.45 4.61
C SER A 171 -9.63 0.77 4.45
N ALA A 172 -9.98 1.91 5.08
CA ALA A 172 -9.20 3.14 5.00
C ALA A 172 -7.86 3.03 5.76
N THR A 173 -7.84 2.44 6.96
CA THR A 173 -6.62 2.33 7.79
C THR A 173 -5.64 1.31 7.22
N THR A 174 -6.15 0.19 6.70
CA THR A 174 -5.33 -0.79 5.98
C THR A 174 -5.00 -0.33 4.56
N ASN A 175 -5.51 0.81 4.11
CA ASN A 175 -5.42 1.29 2.72
C ASN A 175 -5.95 0.24 1.71
N GLY A 176 -6.98 -0.49 2.12
CA GLY A 176 -7.56 -1.58 1.34
C GLY A 176 -8.36 -1.14 0.12
N GLY A 177 -8.87 0.10 0.12
CA GLY A 177 -9.60 0.66 -1.01
C GLY A 177 -10.96 0.02 -1.33
N PHE A 178 -11.39 -1.00 -0.58
CA PHE A 178 -12.70 -1.62 -0.74
C PHE A 178 -13.79 -0.81 -0.04
N ASP A 179 -14.97 -0.75 -0.65
CA ASP A 179 -16.15 -0.08 -0.11
C ASP A 179 -17.38 -0.99 -0.13
N LEU A 180 -18.39 -0.63 0.66
CA LEU A 180 -19.67 -1.33 0.72
C LEU A 180 -20.79 -0.58 -0.02
N THR A 181 -20.50 0.54 -0.64
CA THR A 181 -21.48 1.31 -1.43
C THR A 181 -21.52 0.87 -2.88
N GLY A 182 -20.45 0.21 -3.37
CA GLY A 182 -20.24 -0.12 -4.78
C GLY A 182 -19.85 1.08 -5.65
N GLN A 183 -19.79 2.28 -5.04
CA GLN A 183 -19.44 3.54 -5.70
C GLN A 183 -18.38 4.32 -4.94
N SER A 184 -17.57 3.64 -4.14
CA SER A 184 -16.55 4.23 -3.28
C SER A 184 -17.15 5.29 -2.33
N LEU A 185 -16.59 6.47 -2.21
CA LEU A 185 -17.10 7.56 -1.37
C LEU A 185 -17.90 8.62 -2.16
N ILE A 186 -18.29 8.33 -3.41
CA ILE A 186 -19.10 9.25 -4.22
C ILE A 186 -20.44 9.62 -3.53
N PRO A 187 -21.16 8.70 -2.86
CA PRO A 187 -22.37 9.08 -2.11
C PRO A 187 -22.12 10.11 -1.01
N TYR A 188 -20.89 10.18 -0.49
CA TYR A 188 -20.48 11.09 0.58
C TYR A 188 -19.62 12.26 0.09
N GLN A 189 -19.62 12.56 -1.23
CA GLN A 189 -18.77 13.60 -1.83
C GLN A 189 -19.00 15.02 -1.27
N LYS A 190 -20.16 15.30 -0.68
CA LYS A 190 -20.49 16.57 -0.02
C LYS A 190 -20.31 16.53 1.50
N ASP A 191 -20.02 15.38 2.08
CA ASP A 191 -19.76 15.25 3.52
C ASP A 191 -18.26 15.35 3.82
N TYR A 192 -17.81 16.58 4.10
CA TYR A 192 -16.41 16.86 4.38
C TYR A 192 -15.89 16.18 5.65
N ILE A 193 -16.77 15.88 6.62
CA ILE A 193 -16.37 15.17 7.85
C ILE A 193 -15.99 13.73 7.51
N VAL A 194 -16.81 13.04 6.70
CA VAL A 194 -16.49 11.69 6.22
C VAL A 194 -15.16 11.70 5.44
N GLN A 195 -14.96 12.69 4.56
CA GLN A 195 -13.71 12.81 3.79
C GLN A 195 -12.49 13.05 4.69
N ILE A 196 -12.57 13.94 5.67
CA ILE A 196 -11.47 14.22 6.61
C ILE A 196 -11.10 12.96 7.39
N ILE A 197 -12.09 12.22 7.91
CA ILE A 197 -11.83 11.00 8.67
C ILE A 197 -11.12 9.97 7.77
N HIS A 198 -11.60 9.75 6.54
CA HIS A 198 -10.96 8.82 5.60
C HIS A 198 -9.54 9.26 5.24
N MET A 199 -9.32 10.54 4.92
CA MET A 199 -7.98 11.05 4.64
C MET A 199 -7.01 10.83 5.82
N LEU A 200 -7.46 11.08 7.05
CA LEU A 200 -6.65 10.84 8.24
C LEU A 200 -6.32 9.36 8.42
N LEU A 201 -7.29 8.46 8.24
CA LEU A 201 -7.07 7.02 8.34
C LEU A 201 -6.10 6.52 7.25
N ILE A 202 -6.26 6.97 6.00
CA ILE A 202 -5.35 6.66 4.89
C ILE A 202 -3.93 7.15 5.20
N ILE A 203 -3.76 8.40 5.66
CA ILE A 203 -2.45 8.95 6.01
C ILE A 203 -1.80 8.13 7.13
N LEU A 204 -2.55 7.81 8.19
CA LEU A 204 -2.04 7.02 9.31
C LEU A 204 -1.61 5.61 8.87
N GLY A 205 -2.32 4.99 7.94
CA GLY A 205 -1.91 3.73 7.33
C GLY A 205 -0.67 3.84 6.43
N ALA A 206 -0.58 4.90 5.61
CA ALA A 206 0.41 5.07 4.56
C ALA A 206 1.75 5.66 5.02
N ILE A 207 1.81 6.39 6.13
CA ILE A 207 2.99 7.16 6.54
C ILE A 207 4.15 6.31 7.07
N GLY A 208 3.86 5.07 7.48
CA GLY A 208 4.85 4.12 7.99
C GLY A 208 4.82 3.96 9.52
N PHE A 209 4.84 2.71 9.97
CA PHE A 209 4.76 2.38 11.40
C PHE A 209 5.91 2.94 12.24
N PRO A 210 7.19 2.97 11.77
CA PRO A 210 8.27 3.57 12.53
C PRO A 210 8.04 5.07 12.80
N VAL A 211 7.46 5.80 11.83
CA VAL A 211 7.11 7.22 11.99
C VAL A 211 6.08 7.37 13.10
N LEU A 212 4.99 6.59 13.07
CA LEU A 212 3.94 6.61 14.09
C LEU A 212 4.49 6.27 15.48
N MET A 213 5.43 5.32 15.56
CA MET A 213 6.06 4.95 16.84
C MET A 213 6.96 6.06 17.38
N GLU A 214 7.73 6.75 16.53
CA GLU A 214 8.53 7.90 16.96
C GLU A 214 7.63 9.08 17.39
N VAL A 215 6.51 9.32 16.71
CA VAL A 215 5.52 10.32 17.13
C VAL A 215 4.91 9.96 18.47
N LYS A 216 4.52 8.70 18.69
CA LYS A 216 4.03 8.20 19.98
C LYS A 216 5.06 8.41 21.09
N GLN A 217 6.33 8.08 20.86
CA GLN A 217 7.42 8.30 21.81
C GLN A 217 7.61 9.79 22.12
N TYR A 218 7.53 10.65 21.09
CA TYR A 218 7.60 12.10 21.26
C TYR A 218 6.47 12.64 22.13
N LEU A 219 5.23 12.19 21.93
CA LEU A 219 4.07 12.59 22.71
C LEU A 219 4.13 12.08 24.17
N SER A 220 4.75 10.91 24.39
CA SER A 220 4.88 10.27 25.72
C SER A 220 6.12 10.68 26.48
N LYS A 221 6.99 11.52 25.90
CA LYS A 221 8.24 11.94 26.56
C LYS A 221 7.99 12.80 27.79
N LYS A 222 8.84 12.70 28.83
CA LYS A 222 8.86 13.59 29.97
C LYS A 222 9.38 14.99 29.57
N LYS A 223 8.90 16.05 30.24
CA LYS A 223 9.18 17.47 29.90
C LYS A 223 10.67 17.82 29.69
N HIS A 224 11.62 17.12 30.31
CA HIS A 224 13.06 17.41 30.25
C HIS A 224 13.87 16.49 29.34
N GLN A 225 13.23 15.57 28.59
CA GLN A 225 13.97 14.69 27.67
C GLN A 225 14.15 15.35 26.31
N LEU A 226 15.41 15.47 25.84
CA LEU A 226 15.73 15.85 24.48
C LEU A 226 15.31 14.71 23.54
N PHE A 227 14.43 15.01 22.60
CA PHE A 227 13.99 14.06 21.57
C PHE A 227 14.41 14.55 20.19
N ARG A 228 15.00 13.68 19.39
CA ARG A 228 15.37 13.97 18.00
C ARG A 228 14.79 12.91 17.09
N PHE A 229 13.96 13.30 16.15
CA PHE A 229 13.46 12.41 15.10
C PHE A 229 14.62 11.85 14.27
N SER A 230 14.51 10.57 13.90
CA SER A 230 15.47 9.89 13.04
C SER A 230 15.53 10.54 11.65
N LEU A 231 16.61 10.25 10.91
CA LEU A 231 16.71 10.66 9.50
C LEU A 231 15.58 10.06 8.67
N PHE A 232 15.26 8.79 8.94
CA PHE A 232 14.17 8.07 8.28
C PHE A 232 12.83 8.80 8.44
N THR A 233 12.43 9.11 9.68
CA THR A 233 11.19 9.82 9.97
C THR A 233 11.12 11.18 9.29
N LYS A 234 12.19 11.98 9.37
CA LYS A 234 12.24 13.29 8.72
C LYS A 234 12.08 13.18 7.20
N LEU A 235 12.87 12.31 6.57
CA LEU A 235 12.83 12.15 5.11
C LEU A 235 11.48 11.63 4.65
N THR A 236 10.95 10.60 5.31
CA THR A 236 9.66 9.99 4.99
C THR A 236 8.52 11.00 5.11
N THR A 237 8.41 11.67 6.26
CA THR A 237 7.32 12.63 6.52
C THR A 237 7.39 13.83 5.56
N THR A 238 8.57 14.41 5.36
CA THR A 238 8.74 15.54 4.45
C THR A 238 8.37 15.16 3.03
N THR A 239 8.83 14.00 2.53
CA THR A 239 8.52 13.54 1.17
C THR A 239 7.05 13.21 1.01
N PHE A 240 6.44 12.55 1.99
CA PHE A 240 5.03 12.18 1.96
C PHE A 240 4.14 13.42 1.83
N PHE A 241 4.29 14.39 2.73
CA PHE A 241 3.48 15.61 2.69
C PHE A 241 3.83 16.53 1.52
N ALA A 242 5.10 16.58 1.08
CA ALA A 242 5.47 17.30 -0.14
C ALA A 242 4.73 16.73 -1.37
N LEU A 243 4.66 15.40 -1.51
CA LEU A 243 3.92 14.74 -2.58
C LEU A 243 2.41 14.99 -2.49
N VAL A 244 1.83 15.01 -1.29
CA VAL A 244 0.40 15.36 -1.11
C VAL A 244 0.14 16.81 -1.52
N ILE A 245 0.97 17.76 -1.09
CA ILE A 245 0.82 19.18 -1.42
C ILE A 245 0.99 19.41 -2.92
N VAL A 246 2.07 18.89 -3.50
CA VAL A 246 2.33 18.99 -4.95
C VAL A 246 1.20 18.33 -5.74
N GLY A 247 0.75 17.14 -5.30
CA GLY A 247 -0.39 16.44 -5.89
C GLY A 247 -1.65 17.29 -5.91
N THR A 248 -2.01 17.88 -4.78
CA THR A 248 -3.18 18.76 -4.66
C THR A 248 -3.08 19.97 -5.60
N ILE A 249 -1.93 20.65 -5.62
CA ILE A 249 -1.71 21.84 -6.46
C ILE A 249 -1.78 21.47 -7.95
N VAL A 250 -1.12 20.39 -8.36
CA VAL A 250 -1.09 20.02 -9.79
C VAL A 250 -2.46 19.54 -10.26
N ILE A 251 -3.18 18.72 -9.47
CA ILE A 251 -4.55 18.29 -9.81
C ILE A 251 -5.46 19.51 -9.91
N PHE A 252 -5.36 20.48 -9.00
CA PHE A 252 -6.12 21.73 -9.08
C PHE A 252 -5.82 22.48 -10.37
N LEU A 253 -4.55 22.65 -10.74
CA LEU A 253 -4.16 23.40 -11.94
C LEU A 253 -4.64 22.72 -13.23
N LEU A 254 -4.62 21.39 -13.28
CA LEU A 254 -5.06 20.61 -14.44
C LEU A 254 -6.59 20.60 -14.60
N GLU A 255 -7.33 20.51 -13.48
CA GLU A 255 -8.78 20.34 -13.49
C GLU A 255 -9.58 21.65 -13.34
N ARG A 256 -8.94 22.78 -13.07
CA ARG A 256 -9.61 24.08 -12.84
C ARG A 256 -10.55 24.49 -13.97
N ASN A 257 -10.24 24.13 -15.21
CA ASN A 257 -11.01 24.49 -16.41
C ASN A 257 -11.85 23.29 -16.93
N GLN A 258 -11.92 22.17 -16.22
CA GLN A 258 -12.64 20.96 -16.61
C GLN A 258 -13.54 20.49 -15.48
N PHE A 259 -13.17 19.47 -14.75
CA PHE A 259 -13.99 18.87 -13.68
C PHE A 259 -14.38 19.87 -12.57
N LEU A 260 -13.54 20.86 -12.27
CA LEU A 260 -13.78 21.82 -11.19
C LEU A 260 -14.64 23.01 -11.59
N VAL A 261 -15.02 23.14 -12.87
CA VAL A 261 -15.88 24.25 -13.34
C VAL A 261 -17.23 24.18 -12.63
N GLY A 262 -17.66 25.33 -12.06
CA GLY A 262 -18.94 25.46 -11.37
C GLY A 262 -18.98 24.88 -9.94
N LYS A 263 -17.89 24.33 -9.44
CA LYS A 263 -17.79 23.87 -8.06
C LYS A 263 -17.40 25.00 -7.11
N SER A 264 -17.89 24.92 -5.88
CA SER A 264 -17.52 25.89 -4.84
C SER A 264 -16.03 25.74 -4.44
N TRP A 265 -15.45 26.79 -3.85
CA TRP A 265 -14.03 26.77 -3.45
C TRP A 265 -13.70 25.65 -2.45
N HIS A 266 -14.61 25.35 -1.52
CA HIS A 266 -14.44 24.27 -0.55
C HIS A 266 -14.56 22.89 -1.22
N GLU A 267 -15.51 22.68 -2.11
CA GLU A 267 -15.58 21.45 -2.90
C GLU A 267 -14.29 21.23 -3.69
N THR A 268 -13.79 22.27 -4.35
CA THR A 268 -12.54 22.24 -5.10
C THR A 268 -11.35 21.79 -4.25
N ILE A 269 -11.18 22.36 -3.05
CA ILE A 269 -10.10 21.97 -2.14
C ILE A 269 -10.26 20.50 -1.71
N PHE A 270 -11.46 20.09 -1.30
CA PHE A 270 -11.68 18.73 -0.83
C PHE A 270 -11.50 17.68 -1.93
N TYR A 271 -12.00 17.92 -3.14
CA TYR A 271 -11.77 17.02 -4.27
C TYR A 271 -10.28 16.86 -4.59
N THR A 272 -9.55 17.95 -4.74
CA THR A 272 -8.13 17.92 -5.12
C THR A 272 -7.26 17.31 -4.01
N LEU A 273 -7.53 17.67 -2.76
CA LEU A 273 -6.80 17.13 -1.61
C LEU A 273 -7.08 15.64 -1.42
N PHE A 274 -8.36 15.23 -1.49
CA PHE A 274 -8.73 13.82 -1.35
C PHE A 274 -8.08 12.97 -2.43
N GLN A 275 -8.14 13.42 -3.70
CA GLN A 275 -7.49 12.71 -4.81
C GLN A 275 -5.97 12.62 -4.65
N SER A 276 -5.33 13.67 -4.15
CA SER A 276 -3.90 13.62 -3.86
C SER A 276 -3.57 12.64 -2.73
N VAL A 277 -4.37 12.61 -1.66
CA VAL A 277 -4.18 11.69 -0.52
C VAL A 277 -4.43 10.24 -0.95
N THR A 278 -5.51 9.98 -1.69
CA THR A 278 -5.87 8.61 -2.08
C THR A 278 -4.86 7.97 -3.02
N THR A 279 -4.14 8.75 -3.85
CA THR A 279 -3.03 8.25 -4.66
C THR A 279 -1.85 7.72 -3.82
N ARG A 280 -1.82 7.97 -2.50
CA ARG A 280 -0.86 7.38 -1.56
C ARG A 280 -1.29 6.00 -1.08
N SER A 281 -1.77 5.16 -1.99
CA SER A 281 -2.24 3.79 -1.70
C SER A 281 -3.59 3.72 -0.98
N GLY A 282 -4.47 4.74 -1.14
CA GLY A 282 -5.76 4.79 -0.42
C GLY A 282 -6.91 4.06 -1.11
N GLY A 283 -6.97 4.12 -2.44
CA GLY A 283 -7.92 3.40 -3.29
C GLY A 283 -9.37 3.89 -3.28
N LEU A 284 -9.71 4.80 -2.38
CA LEU A 284 -11.06 5.37 -2.32
C LEU A 284 -11.16 6.64 -3.17
N ALA A 285 -12.33 6.90 -3.76
CA ALA A 285 -12.57 8.05 -4.61
C ALA A 285 -13.87 8.77 -4.21
N THR A 286 -13.83 10.11 -4.23
CA THR A 286 -15.01 10.97 -3.98
C THR A 286 -15.64 11.46 -5.28
N MET A 287 -15.09 11.05 -6.42
CA MET A 287 -15.57 11.36 -7.77
C MET A 287 -15.28 10.19 -8.71
N ASP A 288 -15.95 10.14 -9.84
CA ASP A 288 -15.60 9.15 -10.87
C ASP A 288 -14.26 9.53 -11.52
N ILE A 289 -13.34 8.57 -11.50
CA ILE A 289 -11.99 8.76 -12.06
C ILE A 289 -12.05 9.01 -13.60
N ARG A 290 -13.10 8.53 -14.27
CA ARG A 290 -13.32 8.73 -15.70
C ARG A 290 -13.61 10.17 -16.08
N ASP A 291 -14.12 10.98 -15.15
CA ASP A 291 -14.43 12.39 -15.38
C ASP A 291 -13.19 13.28 -15.40
N LEU A 292 -12.03 12.74 -14.99
CA LEU A 292 -10.77 13.47 -14.95
C LEU A 292 -10.10 13.54 -16.32
N SER A 293 -9.42 14.64 -16.56
CA SER A 293 -8.64 14.85 -17.79
C SER A 293 -7.50 13.86 -17.95
N GLN A 294 -7.10 13.55 -19.19
CA GLN A 294 -5.98 12.66 -19.47
C GLN A 294 -4.67 13.11 -18.80
N PRO A 295 -4.28 14.41 -18.79
CA PRO A 295 -3.11 14.87 -18.04
C PRO A 295 -3.19 14.58 -16.55
N THR A 296 -4.39 14.73 -15.94
CA THR A 296 -4.61 14.42 -14.52
C THR A 296 -4.48 12.92 -14.26
N LEU A 297 -5.06 12.08 -15.10
CA LEU A 297 -4.94 10.62 -15.01
C LEU A 297 -3.48 10.16 -15.11
N LEU A 298 -2.70 10.74 -16.03
CA LEU A 298 -1.27 10.46 -16.16
C LEU A 298 -0.49 10.89 -14.93
N PHE A 299 -0.75 12.10 -14.43
CA PHE A 299 -0.09 12.60 -13.22
C PHE A 299 -0.44 11.77 -11.99
N MET A 300 -1.71 11.41 -11.81
CA MET A 300 -2.14 10.50 -10.75
C MET A 300 -1.47 9.12 -10.86
N SER A 301 -1.30 8.60 -12.08
CA SER A 301 -0.59 7.34 -12.31
C SER A 301 0.86 7.41 -11.82
N VAL A 302 1.57 8.51 -12.06
CA VAL A 302 2.92 8.74 -11.51
C VAL A 302 2.89 8.79 -9.98
N LEU A 303 1.89 9.46 -9.39
CA LEU A 303 1.74 9.50 -7.96
C LEU A 303 1.44 8.11 -7.36
N MET A 304 0.59 7.31 -7.99
CA MET A 304 0.28 5.93 -7.59
C MET A 304 1.51 5.02 -7.68
N PHE A 305 2.32 5.16 -8.74
CA PHE A 305 3.57 4.43 -8.89
C PHE A 305 4.53 4.67 -7.72
N ILE A 306 4.62 5.91 -7.21
CA ILE A 306 5.44 6.24 -6.04
C ILE A 306 4.91 5.56 -4.76
N GLY A 307 3.61 5.34 -4.66
CA GLY A 307 2.98 4.59 -3.57
C GLY A 307 3.17 5.18 -2.16
N ALA A 308 3.19 4.31 -1.16
CA ALA A 308 3.24 4.67 0.25
C ALA A 308 4.66 4.68 0.83
N SER A 309 4.80 5.00 2.12
CA SER A 309 6.09 5.03 2.82
C SER A 309 6.59 3.62 3.18
N PRO A 310 7.90 3.44 3.41
CA PRO A 310 8.42 2.14 3.86
C PRO A 310 7.84 1.73 5.21
N SER A 311 7.68 0.42 5.40
CA SER A 311 7.08 -0.17 6.61
C SER A 311 5.70 0.42 6.93
N SER A 312 4.89 0.64 5.91
CA SER A 312 3.48 1.03 5.98
C SER A 312 2.59 -0.06 5.41
N VAL A 313 1.29 0.16 5.44
CA VAL A 313 0.32 -0.77 4.85
C VAL A 313 0.29 -0.75 3.32
N GLY A 314 0.70 0.33 2.65
CA GLY A 314 0.68 0.43 1.19
C GLY A 314 1.90 -0.19 0.49
N GLY A 315 1.85 -0.27 -0.84
CA GLY A 315 2.88 -0.84 -1.71
C GLY A 315 3.56 0.16 -2.65
N GLY A 316 4.03 -0.31 -3.80
CA GLY A 316 4.69 0.49 -4.83
C GLY A 316 6.13 0.87 -4.53
N ILE A 317 6.68 1.83 -5.31
CA ILE A 317 7.96 2.47 -5.01
C ILE A 317 7.79 3.29 -3.74
N ARG A 318 8.61 3.04 -2.76
CA ARG A 318 8.47 3.72 -1.47
C ARG A 318 8.88 5.19 -1.56
N THR A 319 8.21 6.06 -0.77
CA THR A 319 8.50 7.51 -0.72
C THR A 319 9.98 7.81 -0.48
N THR A 320 10.67 7.03 0.37
CA THR A 320 12.12 7.19 0.60
C THR A 320 12.95 6.82 -0.61
N THR A 321 12.58 5.76 -1.35
CA THR A 321 13.25 5.37 -2.60
C THR A 321 13.16 6.49 -3.63
N PHE A 322 11.98 7.07 -3.81
CA PHE A 322 11.78 8.23 -4.66
C PHE A 322 12.63 9.42 -4.20
N ALA A 323 12.57 9.77 -2.90
CA ALA A 323 13.34 10.89 -2.34
C ALA A 323 14.84 10.72 -2.53
N VAL A 324 15.38 9.51 -2.29
CA VAL A 324 16.82 9.22 -2.46
C VAL A 324 17.23 9.38 -3.92
N ASN A 325 16.42 8.90 -4.88
CA ASN A 325 16.72 9.09 -6.31
C ASN A 325 16.74 10.58 -6.71
N ILE A 326 15.72 11.36 -6.30
CA ILE A 326 15.69 12.81 -6.59
C ILE A 326 16.87 13.53 -5.95
N LEU A 327 17.20 13.22 -4.69
CA LEU A 327 18.35 13.81 -4.01
C LEU A 327 19.68 13.43 -4.66
N SER A 328 19.78 12.21 -5.19
CA SER A 328 20.98 11.74 -5.91
C SER A 328 21.16 12.47 -7.24
N LEU A 329 20.08 12.64 -8.01
CA LEU A 329 20.08 13.43 -9.25
C LEU A 329 20.48 14.89 -8.96
N TYR A 330 19.91 15.48 -7.92
CA TYR A 330 20.25 16.84 -7.53
C TYR A 330 21.71 16.98 -7.08
N ALA A 331 22.23 16.05 -6.28
CA ALA A 331 23.63 16.05 -5.86
C ALA A 331 24.57 15.91 -7.05
N PHE A 332 24.26 14.99 -7.98
CA PHE A 332 25.02 14.78 -9.21
C PHE A 332 25.05 16.03 -10.09
N ALA A 333 23.87 16.66 -10.31
CA ALA A 333 23.77 17.91 -11.07
C ALA A 333 24.60 19.06 -10.45
N LYS A 334 24.80 19.05 -9.13
CA LYS A 334 25.68 20.00 -8.42
C LYS A 334 27.15 19.59 -8.40
N GLY A 335 27.55 18.51 -9.05
CA GLY A 335 28.92 18.00 -9.05
C GLY A 335 29.34 17.38 -7.71
N SER A 336 28.40 17.12 -6.78
CA SER A 336 28.70 16.49 -5.49
C SER A 336 28.76 14.97 -5.65
N ARG A 337 29.82 14.36 -5.10
CA ARG A 337 29.96 12.88 -5.06
C ARG A 337 29.16 12.25 -3.91
N THR A 338 28.63 13.06 -2.99
CA THR A 338 27.94 12.56 -1.79
C THR A 338 26.54 13.18 -1.69
N VAL A 339 25.57 12.36 -1.38
CA VAL A 339 24.19 12.80 -1.13
C VAL A 339 24.03 13.16 0.34
N ARG A 340 23.72 14.41 0.63
CA ARG A 340 23.54 14.93 2.00
C ARG A 340 22.13 15.46 2.18
N VAL A 341 21.49 15.08 3.29
CA VAL A 341 20.15 15.53 3.68
C VAL A 341 20.05 15.66 5.20
N PHE A 342 19.42 16.73 5.71
CA PHE A 342 19.27 17.00 7.14
C PHE A 342 20.62 16.94 7.92
N LYS A 343 21.70 17.44 7.33
CA LYS A 343 23.07 17.41 7.90
C LYS A 343 23.65 16.01 8.10
N ARG A 344 23.16 15.00 7.34
CA ARG A 344 23.68 13.63 7.32
C ARG A 344 23.97 13.20 5.89
N GLN A 345 24.96 12.33 5.70
CA GLN A 345 25.28 11.71 4.42
C GLN A 345 24.58 10.36 4.32
N LEU A 346 24.03 10.06 3.15
CA LEU A 346 23.46 8.76 2.83
C LEU A 346 24.55 7.75 2.47
N HIS A 347 24.33 6.48 2.77
CA HIS A 347 25.21 5.39 2.35
C HIS A 347 25.08 5.12 0.85
N GLU A 348 26.18 4.85 0.18
CA GLU A 348 26.20 4.56 -1.27
C GLU A 348 25.37 3.32 -1.63
N GLU A 349 25.39 2.31 -0.76
CA GLU A 349 24.53 1.13 -0.94
C GLU A 349 23.04 1.44 -0.98
N ASP A 350 22.57 2.39 -0.16
CA ASP A 350 21.16 2.77 -0.12
C ASP A 350 20.76 3.54 -1.38
N ILE A 351 21.70 4.35 -1.92
CA ILE A 351 21.52 5.05 -3.19
C ILE A 351 21.42 4.03 -4.34
N LEU A 352 22.33 3.05 -4.39
CA LEU A 352 22.32 2.00 -5.40
C LEU A 352 21.03 1.17 -5.32
N LYS A 353 20.63 0.74 -4.11
CA LYS A 353 19.37 0.00 -3.90
C LYS A 353 18.16 0.80 -4.38
N ALA A 354 18.11 2.09 -4.08
CA ALA A 354 17.02 2.96 -4.51
C ALA A 354 16.94 3.07 -6.04
N SER A 355 18.08 3.20 -6.72
CA SER A 355 18.14 3.26 -8.18
C SER A 355 17.72 1.94 -8.83
N VAL A 356 18.21 0.80 -8.32
CA VAL A 356 17.82 -0.54 -8.79
C VAL A 356 16.30 -0.75 -8.63
N VAL A 357 15.74 -0.43 -7.48
CA VAL A 357 14.30 -0.58 -7.23
C VAL A 357 13.48 0.29 -8.17
N MET A 358 13.89 1.54 -8.41
CA MET A 358 13.21 2.45 -9.32
C MET A 358 13.22 1.91 -10.75
N THR A 359 14.40 1.52 -11.27
CA THR A 359 14.55 0.99 -12.62
C THR A 359 13.74 -0.28 -12.82
N MET A 360 13.81 -1.22 -11.89
CA MET A 360 13.03 -2.46 -11.96
C MET A 360 11.51 -2.21 -11.88
N GLY A 361 11.07 -1.25 -11.08
CA GLY A 361 9.66 -0.85 -11.02
C GLY A 361 9.15 -0.33 -12.36
N ILE A 362 9.93 0.55 -13.00
CA ILE A 362 9.60 1.06 -14.33
C ILE A 362 9.55 -0.08 -15.36
N LEU A 363 10.55 -0.95 -15.38
CA LEU A 363 10.60 -2.09 -16.30
C LEU A 363 9.40 -3.02 -16.12
N LEU A 364 9.01 -3.33 -14.88
CA LEU A 364 7.84 -4.17 -14.59
C LEU A 364 6.54 -3.51 -15.09
N CYS A 365 6.34 -2.22 -14.82
CA CYS A 365 5.15 -1.50 -15.28
C CYS A 365 5.11 -1.39 -16.81
N VAL A 366 6.23 -1.09 -17.47
CA VAL A 366 6.32 -1.03 -18.94
C VAL A 366 6.03 -2.40 -19.56
N THR A 367 6.60 -3.49 -19.00
CA THR A 367 6.34 -4.86 -19.49
C THR A 367 4.86 -5.22 -19.32
N ALA A 368 4.25 -4.92 -18.17
CA ALA A 368 2.84 -5.18 -17.94
C ALA A 368 1.95 -4.38 -18.88
N LEU A 369 2.26 -3.08 -19.09
CA LEU A 369 1.55 -2.22 -20.01
C LEU A 369 1.63 -2.75 -21.46
N PHE A 370 2.80 -3.24 -21.87
CA PHE A 370 2.99 -3.84 -23.19
C PHE A 370 2.10 -5.08 -23.35
N VAL A 371 2.08 -5.99 -22.37
CA VAL A 371 1.21 -7.17 -22.42
C VAL A 371 -0.26 -6.79 -22.46
N LEU A 372 -0.70 -5.88 -21.59
CA LEU A 372 -2.10 -5.43 -21.54
C LEU A 372 -2.53 -4.71 -22.82
N SER A 373 -1.65 -3.94 -23.45
CA SER A 373 -1.97 -3.28 -24.74
C SER A 373 -2.16 -4.26 -25.89
N MET A 374 -1.66 -5.51 -25.78
CA MET A 374 -1.88 -6.57 -26.75
C MET A 374 -3.13 -7.42 -26.49
N THR A 375 -3.55 -7.49 -25.22
CA THR A 375 -4.62 -8.42 -24.79
C THR A 375 -5.96 -7.73 -24.50
N GLU A 376 -5.96 -6.43 -24.26
CA GLU A 376 -7.14 -5.70 -23.79
C GLU A 376 -7.61 -4.64 -24.78
N ASN A 377 -8.93 -4.53 -24.93
CA ASN A 377 -9.58 -3.52 -25.77
C ASN A 377 -9.96 -2.28 -24.92
N ALA A 378 -8.96 -1.63 -24.30
CA ALA A 378 -9.18 -0.45 -23.50
C ALA A 378 -8.30 0.72 -23.96
N THR A 379 -8.63 1.94 -23.55
CA THR A 379 -7.80 3.11 -23.90
C THR A 379 -6.42 2.98 -23.22
N PHE A 380 -5.39 3.43 -23.92
CA PHE A 380 -4.01 3.36 -23.41
C PHE A 380 -3.85 4.05 -22.05
N MET A 381 -4.57 5.18 -21.85
CA MET A 381 -4.56 5.88 -20.56
C MET A 381 -5.18 5.05 -19.44
N SER A 382 -6.29 4.36 -19.69
CA SER A 382 -6.91 3.45 -18.70
C SER A 382 -5.98 2.31 -18.33
N LEU A 383 -5.23 1.74 -19.28
CA LEU A 383 -4.24 0.71 -19.01
C LEU A 383 -3.09 1.24 -18.13
N ILE A 384 -2.61 2.47 -18.36
CA ILE A 384 -1.59 3.10 -17.51
C ILE A 384 -2.12 3.25 -16.07
N VAL A 385 -3.35 3.73 -15.90
CA VAL A 385 -3.97 3.89 -14.58
C VAL A 385 -4.05 2.55 -13.86
N GLU A 386 -4.54 1.49 -14.52
CA GLU A 386 -4.65 0.15 -13.92
C GLU A 386 -3.30 -0.44 -13.53
N VAL A 387 -2.29 -0.35 -14.41
CA VAL A 387 -0.94 -0.86 -14.15
C VAL A 387 -0.31 -0.14 -12.98
N CYS A 388 -0.36 1.20 -12.96
CA CYS A 388 0.22 2.00 -11.88
C CYS A 388 -0.55 1.81 -10.56
N SER A 389 -1.87 1.66 -10.63
CA SER A 389 -2.72 1.38 -9.48
C SER A 389 -2.45 0.00 -8.90
N ALA A 390 -2.34 -1.04 -9.73
CA ALA A 390 -2.02 -2.39 -9.30
C ALA A 390 -0.63 -2.48 -8.69
N PHE A 391 0.39 -1.91 -9.36
CA PHE A 391 1.76 -1.91 -8.86
C PHE A 391 1.93 -1.05 -7.59
N GLY A 392 1.32 0.13 -7.56
CA GLY A 392 1.29 1.03 -6.40
C GLY A 392 0.44 0.51 -5.24
N THR A 393 -0.31 -0.59 -5.46
CA THR A 393 -1.34 -1.10 -4.55
C THR A 393 -2.27 0.02 -4.09
N THR A 394 -2.81 0.76 -5.06
CA THR A 394 -3.62 1.97 -4.77
C THR A 394 -5.11 1.67 -4.82
N GLY A 395 -5.59 0.95 -5.84
CA GLY A 395 -7.00 0.58 -5.97
C GLY A 395 -7.87 1.52 -6.80
N LEU A 396 -7.34 2.64 -7.25
CA LEU A 396 -8.06 3.51 -8.17
C LEU A 396 -8.13 2.88 -9.56
N SER A 397 -9.30 2.93 -10.18
CA SER A 397 -9.57 2.34 -11.51
C SER A 397 -10.42 3.29 -12.35
N THR A 398 -10.24 3.22 -13.64
CA THR A 398 -11.16 3.82 -14.61
C THR A 398 -12.36 2.92 -14.92
N GLY A 399 -12.57 1.86 -14.14
CA GLY A 399 -13.71 0.95 -14.27
C GLY A 399 -13.48 -0.23 -15.20
N ILE A 400 -12.32 -0.32 -15.87
CA ILE A 400 -12.02 -1.41 -16.80
C ILE A 400 -11.64 -2.73 -16.12
N THR A 401 -11.37 -2.73 -14.81
CA THR A 401 -10.86 -3.92 -14.07
C THR A 401 -11.77 -5.13 -14.21
N SER A 402 -13.10 -4.95 -14.17
CA SER A 402 -14.09 -6.03 -14.32
C SER A 402 -14.15 -6.60 -15.74
N GLU A 403 -13.82 -5.79 -16.75
CA GLU A 403 -13.91 -6.13 -18.17
C GLU A 403 -12.64 -6.80 -18.70
N LEU A 404 -11.55 -6.82 -17.91
CA LEU A 404 -10.27 -7.40 -18.30
C LEU A 404 -10.39 -8.89 -18.61
N THR A 405 -9.65 -9.31 -19.62
CA THR A 405 -9.48 -10.74 -19.94
C THR A 405 -8.80 -11.49 -18.77
N THR A 406 -8.85 -12.82 -18.81
CA THR A 406 -8.13 -13.65 -17.81
C THR A 406 -6.64 -13.34 -17.78
N VAL A 407 -6.03 -13.06 -18.94
CA VAL A 407 -4.62 -12.70 -19.05
C VAL A 407 -4.36 -11.35 -18.37
N GLY A 408 -5.19 -10.34 -18.64
CA GLY A 408 -5.08 -9.04 -17.99
C GLY A 408 -5.23 -9.12 -16.48
N LYS A 409 -6.21 -9.88 -15.99
CA LYS A 409 -6.37 -10.13 -14.54
C LYS A 409 -5.13 -10.78 -13.93
N LEU A 410 -4.51 -11.77 -14.59
CA LEU A 410 -3.29 -12.43 -14.12
C LEU A 410 -2.08 -11.47 -14.09
N VAL A 411 -1.92 -10.61 -15.09
CA VAL A 411 -0.86 -9.58 -15.10
C VAL A 411 -1.01 -8.63 -13.90
N LEU A 412 -2.23 -8.12 -13.65
CA LEU A 412 -2.48 -7.25 -12.50
C LEU A 412 -2.26 -7.98 -11.16
N ILE A 413 -2.66 -9.26 -11.04
CA ILE A 413 -2.39 -10.11 -9.87
C ILE A 413 -0.89 -10.15 -9.54
N VAL A 414 -0.05 -10.38 -10.56
CA VAL A 414 1.41 -10.41 -10.38
C VAL A 414 1.93 -9.04 -9.95
N LEU A 415 1.45 -7.96 -10.57
CA LEU A 415 1.86 -6.60 -10.20
C LEU A 415 1.46 -6.24 -8.76
N MET A 416 0.22 -6.53 -8.35
CA MET A 416 -0.26 -6.31 -6.98
C MET A 416 0.59 -7.08 -5.96
N PHE A 417 0.92 -8.33 -6.26
CA PHE A 417 1.75 -9.17 -5.40
C PHE A 417 3.18 -8.61 -5.26
N ILE A 418 3.84 -8.25 -6.38
CA ILE A 418 5.19 -7.69 -6.38
C ILE A 418 5.21 -6.31 -5.71
N GLY A 419 4.23 -5.46 -6.01
CA GLY A 419 4.08 -4.14 -5.41
C GLY A 419 3.97 -4.20 -3.89
N ARG A 420 3.23 -5.17 -3.37
CA ARG A 420 3.03 -5.39 -1.93
C ARG A 420 4.28 -5.94 -1.23
N VAL A 421 4.82 -7.05 -1.72
CA VAL A 421 6.00 -7.71 -1.16
C VAL A 421 7.23 -6.79 -1.26
N GLY A 422 7.27 -5.96 -2.27
CA GLY A 422 8.37 -5.04 -2.59
C GLY A 422 9.39 -5.65 -3.55
N ILE A 423 9.81 -4.86 -4.53
CA ILE A 423 10.72 -5.26 -5.60
C ILE A 423 12.04 -5.82 -5.05
N LEU A 424 12.64 -5.13 -4.07
CA LEU A 424 13.91 -5.55 -3.48
C LEU A 424 13.79 -6.95 -2.85
N THR A 425 12.71 -7.20 -2.11
CA THR A 425 12.41 -8.51 -1.53
C THR A 425 12.26 -9.57 -2.59
N PHE A 426 11.55 -9.25 -3.68
CA PHE A 426 11.35 -10.17 -4.81
C PHE A 426 12.67 -10.52 -5.52
N ILE A 427 13.51 -9.52 -5.82
CA ILE A 427 14.83 -9.74 -6.44
C ILE A 427 15.73 -10.60 -5.54
N LEU A 428 15.80 -10.27 -4.24
CA LEU A 428 16.63 -11.01 -3.29
C LEU A 428 16.11 -12.43 -3.02
N ALA A 429 14.81 -12.68 -3.16
CA ALA A 429 14.24 -14.02 -3.06
C ALA A 429 14.62 -14.89 -4.25
N SER A 430 14.68 -14.30 -5.46
CA SER A 430 15.04 -14.98 -6.70
C SER A 430 16.56 -15.14 -6.88
N GLY A 431 17.37 -14.27 -6.25
CA GLY A 431 18.82 -14.25 -6.37
C GLY A 431 19.53 -15.42 -5.67
N GLY A 432 20.68 -15.85 -6.19
CA GLY A 432 21.57 -16.85 -5.59
C GLY A 432 22.20 -16.40 -4.25
N ARG A 433 22.90 -17.26 -3.54
CA ARG A 433 23.71 -16.86 -2.39
C ARG A 433 24.89 -16.02 -2.89
N GLU A 434 25.06 -14.80 -2.34
CA GLU A 434 26.32 -14.08 -2.51
C GLU A 434 27.47 -14.94 -2.00
N GLN A 435 28.31 -15.38 -2.91
CA GLN A 435 29.62 -15.92 -2.54
C GLN A 435 30.61 -14.75 -2.61
N PRO A 436 31.40 -14.50 -1.58
CA PRO A 436 32.43 -13.48 -1.68
C PRO A 436 33.33 -13.82 -2.87
N PRO A 437 33.61 -12.86 -3.76
CA PRO A 437 34.43 -13.12 -4.91
C PRO A 437 35.83 -13.56 -4.46
N ARG A 438 36.28 -14.71 -4.98
CA ARG A 438 37.62 -15.26 -4.67
C ARG A 438 38.77 -14.42 -5.26
N TYR A 439 38.44 -13.54 -6.21
CA TYR A 439 39.37 -12.62 -6.88
C TYR A 439 38.64 -11.35 -7.29
N LYS A 440 39.39 -10.28 -7.53
CA LYS A 440 38.86 -9.00 -8.02
C LYS A 440 39.37 -8.79 -9.44
N TYR A 441 38.45 -8.43 -10.34
CA TYR A 441 38.80 -7.99 -11.68
C TYR A 441 39.39 -6.57 -11.67
N PRO A 442 40.30 -6.24 -12.62
CA PRO A 442 40.72 -4.86 -12.85
C PRO A 442 39.52 -3.96 -13.14
N LYS A 443 39.57 -2.72 -12.65
CA LYS A 443 38.53 -1.73 -12.90
C LYS A 443 38.89 -0.94 -14.15
N GLU A 444 37.96 -0.92 -15.10
CA GLU A 444 38.06 -0.08 -16.31
C GLU A 444 36.91 0.93 -16.31
N ARG A 445 37.13 2.06 -16.98
CA ARG A 445 36.11 3.10 -17.19
C ARG A 445 35.40 2.85 -18.50
N ILE A 446 34.09 2.99 -18.51
CA ILE A 446 33.26 3.03 -19.70
C ILE A 446 32.71 4.44 -19.90
N ILE A 447 32.50 4.81 -21.14
CA ILE A 447 31.86 6.10 -21.50
C ILE A 447 30.36 5.92 -21.27
N ILE A 448 29.81 6.79 -20.45
CA ILE A 448 28.36 6.88 -20.19
C ILE A 448 27.92 8.21 -20.78
N GLY A 449 26.95 8.15 -21.72
CA GLY A 449 26.44 9.31 -22.45
C GLY A 449 25.66 10.29 -21.60
#